data_5acd7f3ba67a919dce898ec66ade5213
#
_entry.id   5acd7f3ba67a919dce898ec66ade5213
#
_cell.length_a   1.000
_cell.length_b   1.000
_cell.length_c   1.000
_cell.angle_alpha   90.00
_cell.angle_beta   90.00
_cell.angle_gamma   90.00
#
_symmetry.space_group_name_H-M   'P 1'
#
loop_
_entity.id
_entity.type
_entity.pdbx_description
1 polymer ?
#
loop_
_entity_poly.entity_id
_entity_poly.type
_entity_poly.pdbx_seq_one_letter_code
_entity_poly.pdbx_strand_id
1 'polypeptide(L)'
;MCRLVFRFIFTGWMISGFITTSPVLAADAGEFSEVLEKIDKLVCTNPEKMSQYYSSELVIMIDDKRALLENRIKDYRQMMSELVKMKCEIKRKVLADKSGEKIGYILADEQISVTAENVHIDERQHSVCSYMFSKEKSGWKVSLEHCSSLPDYSIRPGEDALYYFHNPVY
;
A
#
# COMPACT_ATOMS: atom_id res chain seq x y z
N MET A 1 -77.32 -36.14 22.27
CA MET A 1 -76.61 -35.37 21.29
C MET A 1 -75.59 -34.55 22.05
N CYS A 2 -74.34 -34.99 22.11
CA CYS A 2 -73.28 -34.38 22.86
C CYS A 2 -72.18 -34.02 21.84
N ARG A 3 -71.97 -32.72 21.59
CA ARG A 3 -70.90 -32.21 20.69
C ARG A 3 -69.65 -31.97 21.55
N LEU A 4 -68.65 -32.79 21.35
CA LEU A 4 -67.32 -32.62 21.88
C LEU A 4 -66.55 -31.62 20.96
N VAL A 5 -66.15 -30.50 21.50
CA VAL A 5 -65.31 -29.53 20.82
C VAL A 5 -63.85 -29.76 21.26
N PHE A 6 -63.04 -30.30 20.35
CA PHE A 6 -61.62 -30.48 20.55
C PHE A 6 -60.92 -29.14 20.25
N ARG A 7 -60.37 -28.52 21.29
CA ARG A 7 -59.47 -27.35 21.17
C ARG A 7 -58.04 -27.86 20.98
N PHE A 8 -57.50 -27.73 19.79
CA PHE A 8 -56.07 -27.89 19.54
C PHE A 8 -55.35 -26.63 20.01
N ILE A 9 -54.53 -26.78 21.05
CA ILE A 9 -53.57 -25.73 21.49
C ILE A 9 -52.28 -25.95 20.69
N PHE A 10 -52.04 -25.10 19.70
CA PHE A 10 -50.78 -25.05 18.98
C PHE A 10 -49.80 -24.20 19.81
N THR A 11 -48.94 -24.85 20.61
CA THR A 11 -47.76 -24.18 21.21
C THR A 11 -46.69 -24.03 20.18
N GLY A 12 -46.66 -22.89 19.51
CA GLY A 12 -45.58 -22.49 18.63
C GLY A 12 -44.30 -22.23 19.40
N TRP A 13 -43.33 -23.12 19.29
CA TRP A 13 -41.95 -22.83 19.72
C TRP A 13 -41.32 -21.92 18.69
N MET A 14 -41.20 -20.60 19.02
CA MET A 14 -40.33 -19.68 18.30
C MET A 14 -38.88 -20.02 18.69
N ILE A 15 -38.19 -20.72 17.81
CA ILE A 15 -36.72 -20.81 17.88
C ILE A 15 -36.17 -19.52 17.39
N SER A 16 -35.92 -18.60 18.30
CA SER A 16 -35.12 -17.37 18.03
C SER A 16 -33.68 -17.78 17.81
N GLY A 17 -33.35 -18.07 16.54
CA GLY A 17 -31.96 -18.23 16.13
C GLY A 17 -31.22 -16.90 16.33
N PHE A 18 -30.45 -16.80 17.39
CA PHE A 18 -29.45 -15.76 17.55
C PHE A 18 -28.37 -16.00 16.50
N ILE A 19 -28.45 -15.29 15.37
CA ILE A 19 -27.32 -15.15 14.45
C ILE A 19 -26.32 -14.25 15.16
N THR A 20 -25.38 -14.84 15.89
CA THR A 20 -24.20 -14.13 16.36
C THR A 20 -23.33 -13.82 15.14
N THR A 21 -23.55 -12.67 14.53
CA THR A 21 -22.58 -12.08 13.63
C THR A 21 -21.38 -11.72 14.48
N SER A 22 -20.35 -12.57 14.47
CA SER A 22 -19.05 -12.17 15.01
C SER A 22 -18.63 -10.88 14.28
N PRO A 23 -18.29 -9.79 14.99
CA PRO A 23 -17.73 -8.63 14.33
C PRO A 23 -16.44 -9.11 13.66
N VAL A 24 -16.42 -9.10 12.32
CA VAL A 24 -15.18 -9.22 11.56
C VAL A 24 -14.39 -8.00 11.97
N LEU A 25 -13.37 -8.19 12.81
CA LEU A 25 -12.40 -7.15 13.11
C LEU A 25 -11.71 -6.80 11.78
N ALA A 26 -12.16 -5.72 11.16
CA ALA A 26 -11.44 -5.12 10.07
C ALA A 26 -10.04 -4.81 10.61
N ALA A 27 -8.99 -5.21 9.89
CA ALA A 27 -7.63 -4.82 10.25
C ALA A 27 -7.60 -3.29 10.29
N ASP A 28 -6.96 -2.72 11.29
CA ASP A 28 -6.82 -1.26 11.40
C ASP A 28 -5.89 -0.79 10.27
N ALA A 29 -6.20 0.33 9.63
CA ALA A 29 -5.32 0.99 8.64
C ALA A 29 -3.87 1.15 9.15
N GLY A 30 -3.69 1.22 10.45
CA GLY A 30 -2.41 1.21 11.14
C GLY A 30 -1.54 -0.01 10.78
N GLU A 31 -2.11 -1.21 10.63
CA GLU A 31 -1.32 -2.41 10.28
C GLU A 31 -0.66 -2.30 8.90
N PHE A 32 -1.34 -1.71 7.92
CA PHE A 32 -0.79 -1.52 6.57
C PHE A 32 0.28 -0.44 6.55
N SER A 33 0.04 0.67 7.26
CA SER A 33 1.02 1.74 7.41
C SER A 33 2.29 1.24 8.08
N GLU A 34 2.19 0.39 9.10
CA GLU A 34 3.35 -0.24 9.74
C GLU A 34 4.17 -1.12 8.78
N VAL A 35 3.51 -1.85 7.86
CA VAL A 35 4.21 -2.66 6.85
C VAL A 35 5.00 -1.73 5.92
N LEU A 36 4.38 -0.65 5.44
CA LEU A 36 5.05 0.31 4.56
C LEU A 36 6.20 1.02 5.28
N GLU A 37 6.03 1.44 6.53
CA GLU A 37 7.11 2.05 7.33
C GLU A 37 8.31 1.11 7.54
N LYS A 38 8.06 -0.20 7.68
CA LYS A 38 9.13 -1.20 7.77
C LYS A 38 9.87 -1.33 6.45
N ILE A 39 9.17 -1.28 5.33
CA ILE A 39 9.77 -1.26 3.98
C ILE A 39 10.62 0.01 3.83
N ASP A 40 10.07 1.18 4.16
CA ASP A 40 10.75 2.48 4.03
C ASP A 40 12.08 2.52 4.80
N LYS A 41 12.09 2.02 6.02
CA LYS A 41 13.31 1.92 6.83
C LYS A 41 14.38 1.02 6.20
N LEU A 42 13.96 0.03 5.39
CA LEU A 42 14.87 -0.92 4.75
C LEU A 42 15.43 -0.41 3.42
N VAL A 43 14.70 0.42 2.70
CA VAL A 43 15.10 0.98 1.40
C VAL A 43 16.53 1.53 1.45
N CYS A 44 16.84 2.31 2.48
CA CYS A 44 18.13 3.00 2.60
C CYS A 44 19.06 2.39 3.66
N THR A 45 18.74 1.23 4.22
CA THR A 45 19.57 0.57 5.24
C THR A 45 19.90 -0.87 4.90
N ASN A 46 18.92 -1.64 4.44
CA ASN A 46 19.08 -3.05 4.12
C ASN A 46 18.01 -3.50 3.12
N PRO A 47 18.11 -3.09 1.85
CA PRO A 47 17.07 -3.35 0.85
C PRO A 47 16.79 -4.84 0.61
N GLU A 48 17.75 -5.72 0.88
CA GLU A 48 17.59 -7.17 0.75
C GLU A 48 16.47 -7.71 1.62
N LYS A 49 16.31 -7.14 2.81
CA LYS A 49 15.27 -7.53 3.76
C LYS A 49 13.87 -7.05 3.39
N MET A 50 13.73 -6.21 2.37
CA MET A 50 12.42 -5.75 1.92
C MET A 50 11.55 -6.90 1.42
N SER A 51 12.15 -7.92 0.81
CA SER A 51 11.44 -9.08 0.25
C SER A 51 10.53 -9.80 1.27
N GLN A 52 10.84 -9.71 2.55
CA GLN A 52 10.00 -10.33 3.60
C GLN A 52 8.63 -9.67 3.77
N TYR A 53 8.44 -8.44 3.28
CA TYR A 53 7.19 -7.67 3.37
C TYR A 53 6.37 -7.71 2.08
N TYR A 54 6.90 -8.34 1.04
CA TYR A 54 6.23 -8.50 -0.24
C TYR A 54 5.74 -9.94 -0.43
N SER A 55 4.59 -10.09 -1.07
CA SER A 55 4.04 -11.40 -1.44
C SER A 55 4.86 -12.05 -2.55
N SER A 56 4.85 -13.37 -2.62
CA SER A 56 5.44 -14.12 -3.75
C SER A 56 4.74 -13.83 -5.09
N GLU A 57 3.48 -13.36 -5.04
CA GLU A 57 2.69 -12.99 -6.22
C GLU A 57 2.69 -11.47 -6.48
N LEU A 58 3.70 -10.77 -5.97
CA LEU A 58 3.82 -9.33 -6.09
C LEU A 58 3.79 -8.85 -7.54
N VAL A 59 2.99 -7.81 -7.77
CA VAL A 59 3.01 -7.01 -9.00
C VAL A 59 3.42 -5.60 -8.66
N ILE A 60 4.45 -5.09 -9.33
CA ILE A 60 4.89 -3.69 -9.21
C ILE A 60 4.69 -3.02 -10.56
N MET A 61 4.00 -1.87 -10.53
CA MET A 61 3.83 -0.98 -11.67
C MET A 61 4.29 0.42 -11.26
N ILE A 62 5.18 1.01 -12.02
CA ILE A 62 5.64 2.39 -11.83
C ILE A 62 5.39 3.11 -13.15
N ASP A 63 4.54 4.12 -13.09
CA ASP A 63 3.94 4.75 -14.25
C ASP A 63 3.27 3.68 -15.15
N ASP A 64 3.71 3.49 -16.35
CA ASP A 64 3.21 2.50 -17.31
C ASP A 64 4.08 1.22 -17.38
N LYS A 65 5.09 1.08 -16.50
CA LYS A 65 6.11 0.03 -16.60
C LYS A 65 6.00 -0.97 -15.45
N ARG A 66 6.08 -2.26 -15.80
CA ARG A 66 6.23 -3.31 -14.80
C ARG A 66 7.67 -3.33 -14.28
N ALA A 67 7.81 -3.29 -12.96
CA ALA A 67 9.08 -3.44 -12.27
C ALA A 67 9.20 -4.80 -11.58
N LEU A 68 10.42 -5.26 -11.36
CA LEU A 68 10.72 -6.44 -10.57
C LEU A 68 11.36 -6.02 -9.25
N LEU A 69 10.93 -6.64 -8.15
CA LEU A 69 11.47 -6.34 -6.82
C LEU A 69 12.99 -6.56 -6.75
N GLU A 70 13.49 -7.61 -7.41
CA GLU A 70 14.92 -7.92 -7.48
C GLU A 70 15.74 -6.78 -8.11
N ASN A 71 15.23 -6.18 -9.18
CA ASN A 71 15.88 -5.05 -9.83
C ASN A 71 15.89 -3.82 -8.90
N ARG A 72 14.76 -3.52 -8.26
CA ARG A 72 14.71 -2.42 -7.29
C ARG A 72 15.67 -2.61 -6.12
N ILE A 73 15.78 -3.82 -5.57
CA ILE A 73 16.73 -4.13 -4.52
C ILE A 73 18.17 -3.91 -5.01
N LYS A 74 18.47 -4.34 -6.23
CA LYS A 74 19.78 -4.13 -6.86
C LYS A 74 20.08 -2.64 -7.03
N ASP A 75 19.13 -1.86 -7.51
CA ASP A 75 19.28 -0.42 -7.73
C ASP A 75 19.51 0.32 -6.40
N TYR A 76 18.74 0.02 -5.35
CA TYR A 76 18.97 0.57 -4.01
C TYR A 76 20.33 0.22 -3.45
N ARG A 77 20.80 -1.02 -3.65
CA ARG A 77 22.13 -1.44 -3.23
C ARG A 77 23.23 -0.69 -3.96
N GLN A 78 23.08 -0.53 -5.28
CA GLN A 78 24.01 0.24 -6.09
C GLN A 78 24.06 1.68 -5.60
N MET A 79 22.92 2.32 -5.43
CA MET A 79 22.82 3.68 -4.91
C MET A 79 23.50 3.82 -3.54
N MET A 80 23.28 2.88 -2.62
CA MET A 80 23.95 2.87 -1.30
C MET A 80 25.47 2.70 -1.40
N SER A 81 25.99 2.03 -2.44
CA SER A 81 27.44 1.86 -2.63
C SER A 81 28.11 3.08 -3.25
N GLU A 82 27.37 3.88 -4.00
CA GLU A 82 27.88 5.05 -4.73
C GLU A 82 27.73 6.36 -3.94
N LEU A 83 26.73 6.42 -3.06
CA LEU A 83 26.37 7.64 -2.33
C LEU A 83 26.96 7.64 -0.91
N VAL A 84 27.74 8.68 -0.60
CA VAL A 84 28.36 8.86 0.72
C VAL A 84 27.40 9.50 1.69
N LYS A 85 27.19 8.86 2.84
CA LYS A 85 26.27 9.31 3.90
C LYS A 85 24.85 9.59 3.37
N MET A 86 24.38 8.71 2.51
CA MET A 86 23.04 8.79 1.95
C MET A 86 21.98 8.88 3.05
N LYS A 87 21.05 9.79 2.88
CA LYS A 87 19.84 9.92 3.69
C LYS A 87 18.64 9.80 2.79
N CYS A 88 17.70 8.97 3.19
CA CYS A 88 16.41 8.84 2.53
C CYS A 88 15.31 9.28 3.48
N GLU A 89 14.41 10.08 2.98
CA GLU A 89 13.18 10.45 3.68
C GLU A 89 12.00 10.12 2.79
N ILE A 90 11.08 9.31 3.31
CA ILE A 90 9.82 8.98 2.65
C ILE A 90 8.70 9.55 3.50
N LYS A 91 7.99 10.53 2.94
CA LYS A 91 6.80 11.12 3.54
C LYS A 91 5.59 10.55 2.83
N ARG A 92 4.67 9.98 3.62
CA ARG A 92 3.46 9.36 3.11
C ARG A 92 2.25 9.96 3.77
N LYS A 93 1.31 10.43 2.94
CA LYS A 93 -0.01 10.88 3.38
C LYS A 93 -1.04 9.88 2.85
N VAL A 94 -1.68 9.14 3.74
CA VAL A 94 -2.78 8.24 3.37
C VAL A 94 -3.97 9.08 2.91
N LEU A 95 -4.44 8.83 1.70
CA LEU A 95 -5.60 9.47 1.08
C LEU A 95 -6.87 8.63 1.26
N ALA A 96 -6.72 7.32 1.19
CA ALA A 96 -7.78 6.35 1.43
C ALA A 96 -7.18 5.02 1.85
N ASP A 97 -7.91 4.28 2.65
CA ASP A 97 -7.58 2.91 3.04
C ASP A 97 -8.85 2.10 3.26
N LYS A 98 -8.71 0.80 3.12
CA LYS A 98 -9.75 -0.15 3.51
C LYS A 98 -9.14 -1.50 3.80
N SER A 99 -9.58 -2.13 4.86
CA SER A 99 -9.20 -3.49 5.20
C SER A 99 -10.37 -4.45 5.13
N GLY A 100 -10.07 -5.68 4.74
CA GLY A 100 -10.96 -6.84 4.79
C GLY A 100 -10.25 -7.99 5.49
N GLU A 101 -10.85 -9.18 5.52
CA GLU A 101 -10.28 -10.33 6.22
C GLU A 101 -8.95 -10.81 5.62
N LYS A 102 -8.82 -10.78 4.30
CA LYS A 102 -7.70 -11.35 3.55
C LYS A 102 -6.99 -10.37 2.63
N ILE A 103 -7.66 -9.29 2.28
CA ILE A 103 -7.17 -8.28 1.34
C ILE A 103 -7.46 -6.90 1.92
N GLY A 104 -6.52 -5.99 1.77
CA GLY A 104 -6.69 -4.58 2.09
C GLY A 104 -5.96 -3.70 1.09
N TYR A 105 -6.19 -2.39 1.16
CA TYR A 105 -5.47 -1.43 0.34
C TYR A 105 -5.20 -0.12 1.07
N ILE A 106 -4.16 0.57 0.60
CA ILE A 106 -3.88 1.99 0.88
C ILE A 106 -3.71 2.70 -0.45
N LEU A 107 -4.29 3.88 -0.55
CA LEU A 107 -3.96 4.91 -1.54
C LEU A 107 -3.22 6.02 -0.81
N ALA A 108 -2.05 6.38 -1.27
CA ALA A 108 -1.19 7.36 -0.60
C ALA A 108 -0.59 8.37 -1.57
N ASP A 109 -0.42 9.59 -1.09
CA ASP A 109 0.45 10.61 -1.66
C ASP A 109 1.83 10.46 -1.02
N GLU A 110 2.87 10.27 -1.82
CA GLU A 110 4.22 9.98 -1.37
C GLU A 110 5.24 10.95 -1.92
N GLN A 111 6.11 11.41 -1.04
CA GLN A 111 7.27 12.19 -1.39
C GLN A 111 8.52 11.45 -0.93
N ILE A 112 9.38 11.12 -1.87
CA ILE A 112 10.67 10.48 -1.60
C ILE A 112 11.76 11.50 -1.85
N SER A 113 12.65 11.69 -0.89
CA SER A 113 13.85 12.52 -1.06
C SER A 113 15.10 11.72 -0.69
N VAL A 114 16.12 11.83 -1.52
CA VAL A 114 17.43 11.24 -1.31
C VAL A 114 18.47 12.34 -1.35
N THR A 115 19.32 12.40 -0.32
CA THR A 115 20.44 13.34 -0.24
C THR A 115 21.73 12.58 0.07
N ALA A 116 22.88 13.05 -0.45
CA ALA A 116 24.19 12.49 -0.19
C ALA A 116 25.25 13.59 -0.13
N GLU A 117 26.38 13.34 0.58
CA GLU A 117 27.46 14.35 0.72
C GLU A 117 28.33 14.50 -0.54
N ASN A 118 28.50 13.43 -1.30
CA ASN A 118 29.40 13.41 -2.46
C ASN A 118 28.74 13.87 -3.77
N VAL A 119 27.43 14.12 -3.75
CA VAL A 119 26.68 14.56 -4.94
C VAL A 119 25.64 15.57 -4.48
N HIS A 120 25.50 16.66 -5.21
CA HIS A 120 24.37 17.58 -5.03
C HIS A 120 23.10 16.99 -5.65
N ILE A 121 22.68 15.83 -5.12
CA ILE A 121 21.39 15.24 -5.49
C ILE A 121 20.39 15.70 -4.42
N ASP A 122 19.46 16.56 -4.81
CA ASP A 122 18.20 16.78 -4.12
C ASP A 122 17.13 16.14 -5.01
N GLU A 123 17.20 14.83 -5.13
CA GLU A 123 16.24 14.09 -5.91
C GLU A 123 14.94 13.96 -5.10
N ARG A 124 13.93 14.67 -5.55
CA ARG A 124 12.59 14.60 -4.98
C ARG A 124 11.67 13.96 -6.00
N GLN A 125 11.10 12.84 -5.61
CA GLN A 125 10.05 12.20 -6.38
C GLN A 125 8.73 12.38 -5.63
N HIS A 126 7.70 12.84 -6.34
CA HIS A 126 6.34 12.93 -5.84
C HIS A 126 5.47 11.98 -6.65
N SER A 127 4.73 11.12 -5.97
CA SER A 127 3.92 10.07 -6.61
C SER A 127 2.61 9.85 -5.85
N VAL A 128 1.59 9.40 -6.57
CA VAL A 128 0.42 8.78 -5.95
C VAL A 128 0.54 7.28 -6.11
N CYS A 129 0.54 6.58 -4.99
CA CYS A 129 0.76 5.14 -4.93
C CYS A 129 -0.47 4.41 -4.38
N SER A 130 -0.82 3.30 -5.02
CA SER A 130 -1.81 2.34 -4.54
C SER A 130 -1.11 1.06 -4.12
N TYR A 131 -1.32 0.64 -2.89
CA TYR A 131 -0.82 -0.60 -2.35
C TYR A 131 -1.97 -1.54 -2.04
N MET A 132 -1.92 -2.77 -2.56
CA MET A 132 -2.79 -3.84 -2.08
C MET A 132 -1.99 -4.76 -1.17
N PHE A 133 -2.66 -5.23 -0.14
CA PHE A 133 -2.11 -6.15 0.84
C PHE A 133 -2.87 -7.46 0.81
N SER A 134 -2.16 -8.57 0.90
CA SER A 134 -2.72 -9.89 1.14
C SER A 134 -2.31 -10.42 2.50
N LYS A 135 -3.22 -11.08 3.18
CA LYS A 135 -2.94 -11.71 4.48
C LYS A 135 -2.39 -13.10 4.28
N GLU A 136 -1.13 -13.27 4.64
CA GLU A 136 -0.43 -14.56 4.64
C GLU A 136 -0.25 -15.10 6.07
N LYS A 137 0.29 -16.31 6.22
CA LYS A 137 0.57 -16.89 7.55
C LYS A 137 1.53 -16.04 8.39
N SER A 138 2.44 -15.33 7.74
CA SER A 138 3.44 -14.45 8.36
C SER A 138 2.95 -13.02 8.62
N GLY A 139 1.69 -12.70 8.31
CA GLY A 139 1.11 -11.36 8.44
C GLY A 139 0.72 -10.74 7.09
N TRP A 140 0.48 -9.44 7.10
CA TRP A 140 0.17 -8.69 5.89
C TRP A 140 1.40 -8.46 5.03
N LYS A 141 1.24 -8.64 3.72
CA LYS A 141 2.27 -8.41 2.72
C LYS A 141 1.73 -7.62 1.55
N VAL A 142 2.57 -6.78 0.97
CA VAL A 142 2.24 -6.06 -0.25
C VAL A 142 2.16 -7.03 -1.41
N SER A 143 1.01 -7.12 -2.06
CA SER A 143 0.76 -7.97 -3.23
C SER A 143 0.65 -7.17 -4.54
N LEU A 144 0.36 -5.87 -4.44
CA LEU A 144 0.43 -4.96 -5.56
C LEU A 144 0.96 -3.61 -5.07
N GLU A 145 1.85 -3.03 -5.84
CA GLU A 145 2.31 -1.65 -5.73
C GLU A 145 2.14 -0.99 -7.09
N HIS A 146 1.36 0.07 -7.16
CA HIS A 146 1.21 0.86 -8.36
C HIS A 146 1.41 2.32 -8.01
N CYS A 147 2.46 2.92 -8.54
CA CYS A 147 2.80 4.32 -8.34
C CYS A 147 2.77 5.08 -9.67
N SER A 148 2.19 6.26 -9.65
CA SER A 148 2.21 7.22 -10.75
C SER A 148 2.94 8.46 -10.29
N SER A 149 4.00 8.80 -11.00
CA SER A 149 4.76 10.03 -10.73
C SER A 149 3.91 11.25 -11.02
N LEU A 150 3.92 12.20 -10.10
CA LEU A 150 3.27 13.48 -10.31
C LEU A 150 4.26 14.46 -10.95
N PRO A 151 3.81 15.28 -11.89
CA PRO A 151 4.65 16.33 -12.46
C PRO A 151 5.08 17.31 -11.37
N ASP A 152 6.35 17.71 -11.38
CA ASP A 152 6.82 18.78 -10.52
C ASP A 152 6.40 20.14 -11.10
N TYR A 153 5.28 20.64 -10.62
CA TYR A 153 4.77 21.96 -11.02
C TYR A 153 5.55 23.14 -10.41
N SER A 154 6.60 22.89 -9.63
CA SER A 154 7.47 23.95 -9.12
C SER A 154 8.39 24.51 -10.20
N ILE A 155 8.58 23.77 -11.30
CA ILE A 155 9.31 24.24 -12.48
C ILE A 155 8.44 25.27 -13.19
N ARG A 156 8.95 26.50 -13.29
CA ARG A 156 8.25 27.60 -13.95
C ARG A 156 8.09 27.32 -15.44
N PRO A 157 6.94 27.69 -16.05
CA PRO A 157 6.76 27.58 -17.48
C PRO A 157 7.91 28.27 -18.23
N GLY A 158 8.62 27.51 -19.08
CA GLY A 158 9.74 28.02 -19.87
C GLY A 158 11.14 27.75 -19.30
N GLU A 159 11.28 27.25 -18.07
CA GLU A 159 12.57 26.83 -17.52
C GLU A 159 13.00 25.44 -18.02
N ASP A 160 12.04 24.58 -18.31
CA ASP A 160 12.27 23.31 -19.00
C ASP A 160 11.16 23.01 -20.02
N ALA A 161 11.37 23.44 -21.26
CA ALA A 161 10.41 23.19 -22.34
C ALA A 161 10.25 21.67 -22.63
N LEU A 162 11.28 20.85 -22.36
CA LEU A 162 11.22 19.39 -22.57
C LEU A 162 10.31 18.71 -21.58
N TYR A 163 10.19 19.27 -20.37
CA TYR A 163 9.29 18.73 -19.33
C TYR A 163 7.85 18.64 -19.82
N TYR A 164 7.33 19.70 -20.46
CA TYR A 164 5.96 19.73 -20.97
C TYR A 164 5.73 18.84 -22.20
N PHE A 165 6.77 18.51 -22.96
CA PHE A 165 6.68 17.57 -24.08
C PHE A 165 6.65 16.12 -23.62
N HIS A 166 7.28 15.79 -22.48
CA HIS A 166 7.32 14.44 -21.93
C HIS A 166 6.20 14.14 -20.93
N ASN A 167 5.60 15.19 -20.37
CA ASN A 167 4.51 15.11 -19.40
C ASN A 167 3.34 15.98 -19.85
N PRO A 168 2.63 15.63 -20.95
CA PRO A 168 1.48 16.41 -21.38
C PRO A 168 0.41 16.34 -20.30
N VAL A 169 0.02 17.52 -19.79
CA VAL A 169 -1.13 17.67 -18.88
C VAL A 169 -2.38 17.59 -19.74
N TYR A 170 -3.14 16.51 -19.63
CA TYR A 170 -4.44 16.33 -20.25
C TYR A 170 -5.55 16.67 -19.26
#